data_b6bfa734889c1641d9b38dba154daac4
#
_entry.id   b6bfa734889c1641d9b38dba154daac4
#
_cell.length_a   1.000
_cell.length_b   1.000
_cell.length_c   1.000
_cell.angle_alpha   90.00
_cell.angle_beta   90.00
_cell.angle_gamma   90.00
#
_symmetry.space_group_name_H-M   'P 1'
#
loop_
_entity.id
_entity.type
_entity.pdbx_description
1 polymer ?
#
loop_
_entity_poly.entity_id
_entity_poly.type
_entity_poly.pdbx_seq_one_letter_code
_entity_poly.pdbx_strand_id
1 'polypeptide(L)'
;MPFGVQHDARPWEGLLRALGIVFVFIGVIWLFWKHNQRTIEMLDTHQVVVDHGGRLSAEQRQAVRDLSRALQSSFGLDLRLVVATDPLPRPVVGTKTIHIGIYPEGEAVQIVLPPLVERALGQGFARYLQEEHFDPYWMSGDWERGLGEALSRIWSELNNSEGEYEDWHGTGDRPPGNDTYRGKVRNEGLVQ
;
A
#
# COMPACT_ATOMS: atom_id res chain seq x y z
N MET A 1 -69.31 -38.42 -12.00
CA MET A 1 -68.16 -38.75 -12.87
C MET A 1 -66.90 -38.17 -12.23
N PRO A 2 -66.03 -38.91 -11.66
CA PRO A 2 -64.81 -38.41 -11.06
C PRO A 2 -63.68 -38.40 -12.10
N PHE A 3 -63.14 -37.19 -12.35
CA PHE A 3 -61.91 -37.05 -13.13
C PHE A 3 -60.71 -37.39 -12.23
N GLY A 4 -60.25 -38.64 -12.32
CA GLY A 4 -58.99 -39.07 -11.76
C GLY A 4 -57.85 -38.57 -12.65
N VAL A 5 -57.14 -37.52 -12.21
CA VAL A 5 -55.83 -37.17 -12.79
C VAL A 5 -54.81 -38.05 -12.13
N GLN A 6 -54.49 -39.16 -12.79
CA GLN A 6 -53.29 -39.97 -12.46
C GLN A 6 -52.08 -39.17 -12.87
N HIS A 7 -51.39 -38.58 -11.89
CA HIS A 7 -50.05 -38.06 -12.07
C HIS A 7 -49.08 -39.23 -11.91
N ASP A 8 -48.77 -39.87 -13.01
CA ASP A 8 -47.62 -40.77 -13.11
C ASP A 8 -46.35 -39.95 -13.05
N ALA A 9 -46.04 -39.45 -11.85
CA ALA A 9 -44.78 -38.79 -11.60
C ALA A 9 -43.67 -39.86 -11.59
N ARG A 10 -42.97 -40.00 -12.72
CA ARG A 10 -41.77 -40.83 -12.82
C ARG A 10 -40.80 -40.36 -11.73
N PRO A 11 -40.33 -41.23 -10.84
CA PRO A 11 -39.45 -40.88 -9.72
C PRO A 11 -38.18 -40.16 -10.16
N TRP A 12 -37.79 -40.31 -11.41
CA TRP A 12 -36.68 -39.64 -12.09
C TRP A 12 -36.86 -38.13 -12.22
N GLU A 13 -38.06 -37.60 -12.45
CA GLU A 13 -38.31 -36.17 -12.60
C GLU A 13 -38.13 -35.41 -11.27
N GLY A 14 -38.51 -36.05 -10.16
CA GLY A 14 -38.27 -35.49 -8.82
C GLY A 14 -36.78 -35.45 -8.48
N LEU A 15 -36.03 -36.43 -8.89
CA LEU A 15 -34.58 -36.54 -8.67
C LEU A 15 -33.81 -35.51 -9.50
N LEU A 16 -34.21 -35.29 -10.77
CA LEU A 16 -33.66 -34.27 -11.64
C LEU A 16 -33.91 -32.83 -11.11
N ARG A 17 -35.11 -32.57 -10.58
CA ARG A 17 -35.43 -31.29 -9.96
C ARG A 17 -34.61 -31.06 -8.70
N ALA A 18 -34.47 -32.07 -7.85
CA ALA A 18 -33.65 -31.98 -6.64
C ALA A 18 -32.17 -31.75 -6.98
N LEU A 19 -31.64 -32.47 -7.99
CA LEU A 19 -30.27 -32.32 -8.47
C LEU A 19 -30.02 -30.88 -9.04
N GLY A 20 -31.00 -30.38 -9.82
CA GLY A 20 -30.95 -29.01 -10.35
C GLY A 20 -30.88 -27.93 -9.25
N ILE A 21 -31.68 -28.08 -8.19
CA ILE A 21 -31.68 -27.18 -7.05
C ILE A 21 -30.32 -27.23 -6.33
N VAL A 22 -29.79 -28.40 -6.07
CA VAL A 22 -28.48 -28.59 -5.43
C VAL A 22 -27.37 -27.95 -6.27
N PHE A 23 -27.41 -28.10 -7.60
CA PHE A 23 -26.42 -27.51 -8.51
C PHE A 23 -26.47 -25.98 -8.50
N VAL A 24 -27.67 -25.39 -8.42
CA VAL A 24 -27.84 -23.96 -8.29
C VAL A 24 -27.28 -23.45 -6.95
N PHE A 25 -27.57 -24.16 -5.85
CA PHE A 25 -27.02 -23.79 -4.54
C PHE A 25 -25.48 -23.85 -4.51
N ILE A 26 -24.88 -24.90 -5.06
CA ILE A 26 -23.42 -25.05 -5.17
C ILE A 26 -22.85 -23.90 -6.03
N GLY A 27 -23.49 -23.57 -7.14
CA GLY A 27 -23.09 -22.46 -8.01
C GLY A 27 -23.15 -21.10 -7.32
N VAL A 28 -24.22 -20.84 -6.56
CA VAL A 28 -24.37 -19.61 -5.78
C VAL A 28 -23.34 -19.51 -4.66
N ILE A 29 -23.10 -20.63 -3.93
CA ILE A 29 -22.08 -20.67 -2.88
C ILE A 29 -20.70 -20.45 -3.47
N TRP A 30 -20.37 -21.08 -4.60
CA TRP A 30 -19.10 -20.91 -5.27
C TRP A 30 -18.89 -19.49 -5.81
N LEU A 31 -19.94 -18.90 -6.41
CA LEU A 31 -19.92 -17.53 -6.89
C LEU A 31 -19.77 -16.52 -5.74
N PHE A 32 -20.48 -16.77 -4.63
CA PHE A 32 -20.39 -15.96 -3.41
C PHE A 32 -18.99 -16.07 -2.78
N TRP A 33 -18.40 -17.26 -2.75
CA TRP A 33 -17.06 -17.48 -2.20
C TRP A 33 -16.00 -16.76 -3.04
N LYS A 34 -16.10 -16.87 -4.36
CA LYS A 34 -15.20 -16.19 -5.29
C LYS A 34 -15.39 -14.66 -5.25
N HIS A 35 -16.60 -14.18 -5.05
CA HIS A 35 -16.88 -12.76 -4.93
C HIS A 35 -16.45 -12.21 -3.56
N ASN A 36 -16.61 -12.99 -2.51
CA ASN A 36 -16.26 -12.60 -1.15
C ASN A 36 -14.73 -12.49 -0.93
N GLN A 37 -13.92 -13.27 -1.64
CA GLN A 37 -12.46 -13.11 -1.59
C GLN A 37 -12.03 -11.72 -2.05
N ARG A 38 -12.66 -11.14 -3.08
CA ARG A 38 -12.39 -9.76 -3.52
C ARG A 38 -12.87 -8.71 -2.52
N THR A 39 -13.91 -9.01 -1.77
CA THR A 39 -14.45 -8.08 -0.76
C THR A 39 -13.60 -8.06 0.50
N ILE A 40 -12.97 -9.18 0.88
CA ILE A 40 -12.02 -9.25 1.98
C ILE A 40 -10.77 -8.42 1.65
N GLU A 41 -10.25 -8.50 0.42
CA GLU A 41 -9.14 -7.65 -0.03
C GLU A 41 -9.48 -6.15 0.01
N MET A 42 -10.74 -5.76 -0.25
CA MET A 42 -11.19 -4.36 -0.16
C MET A 42 -11.37 -3.89 1.29
N LEU A 43 -11.79 -4.76 2.20
CA LEU A 43 -11.92 -4.43 3.64
C LEU A 43 -10.55 -4.31 4.30
N ASP A 44 -9.59 -5.14 3.91
CA ASP A 44 -8.19 -5.03 4.36
C ASP A 44 -7.51 -3.75 3.84
N THR A 45 -8.00 -3.16 2.75
CA THR A 45 -7.45 -1.93 2.18
C THR A 45 -7.58 -0.73 3.12
N HIS A 46 -8.52 -0.75 4.06
CA HIS A 46 -8.73 0.31 5.05
C HIS A 46 -8.06 0.05 6.41
N GLN A 47 -7.46 -1.14 6.60
CA GLN A 47 -6.76 -1.44 7.84
C GLN A 47 -5.32 -0.90 7.78
N VAL A 48 -4.97 -0.08 8.77
CA VAL A 48 -3.60 0.45 8.93
C VAL A 48 -2.59 -0.67 9.19
N VAL A 49 -2.98 -1.68 9.98
CA VAL A 49 -2.14 -2.81 10.35
C VAL A 49 -2.88 -4.11 10.10
N VAL A 50 -2.34 -4.94 9.23
CA VAL A 50 -2.78 -6.31 8.97
C VAL A 50 -1.66 -7.24 9.43
N ASP A 51 -1.91 -7.98 10.49
CA ASP A 51 -0.94 -8.90 11.12
C ASP A 51 -1.52 -10.31 11.11
N HIS A 52 -1.21 -11.07 10.05
CA HIS A 52 -1.76 -12.42 9.85
C HIS A 52 -1.25 -13.45 10.85
N GLY A 53 -0.08 -13.22 11.43
CA GLY A 53 0.55 -14.12 12.39
C GLY A 53 0.40 -13.71 13.86
N GLY A 54 -0.19 -12.54 14.15
CA GLY A 54 -0.25 -11.99 15.50
C GLY A 54 1.12 -11.74 16.11
N ARG A 55 2.12 -11.43 15.29
CA ARG A 55 3.53 -11.29 15.70
C ARG A 55 3.83 -9.95 16.35
N LEU A 56 3.08 -8.93 15.99
CA LEU A 56 3.23 -7.62 16.60
C LEU A 56 2.54 -7.59 17.97
N SER A 57 3.21 -7.01 18.97
CA SER A 57 2.60 -6.74 20.25
C SER A 57 1.47 -5.71 20.15
N ALA A 58 0.62 -5.63 21.16
CA ALA A 58 -0.44 -4.61 21.21
C ALA A 58 0.13 -3.19 21.18
N GLU A 59 1.27 -2.99 21.85
CA GLU A 59 1.98 -1.70 21.89
C GLU A 59 2.55 -1.31 20.51
N GLN A 60 3.18 -2.27 19.81
CA GLN A 60 3.71 -2.05 18.46
C GLN A 60 2.58 -1.70 17.48
N ARG A 61 1.47 -2.45 17.50
CA ARG A 61 0.30 -2.13 16.69
C ARG A 61 -0.28 -0.75 17.00
N GLN A 62 -0.27 -0.36 18.28
CA GLN A 62 -0.72 0.97 18.68
C GLN A 62 0.22 2.06 18.18
N ALA A 63 1.54 1.88 18.30
CA ALA A 63 2.55 2.81 17.81
C ALA A 63 2.42 3.04 16.29
N VAL A 64 2.18 1.98 15.51
CA VAL A 64 1.96 2.09 14.06
C VAL A 64 0.67 2.87 13.75
N ARG A 65 -0.41 2.64 14.50
CA ARG A 65 -1.66 3.43 14.33
C ARG A 65 -1.47 4.90 14.69
N ASP A 66 -0.68 5.19 15.72
CA ASP A 66 -0.39 6.56 16.14
C ASP A 66 0.44 7.29 15.07
N LEU A 67 1.46 6.61 14.54
CA LEU A 67 2.24 7.12 13.41
C LEU A 67 1.37 7.34 12.17
N SER A 68 0.47 6.40 11.85
CA SER A 68 -0.46 6.55 10.72
C SER A 68 -1.33 7.81 10.87
N ARG A 69 -1.83 8.07 12.08
CA ARG A 69 -2.61 9.29 12.36
C ARG A 69 -1.76 10.56 12.22
N ALA A 70 -0.51 10.51 12.66
CA ALA A 70 0.42 11.62 12.50
C ALA A 70 0.75 11.88 11.02
N LEU A 71 1.04 10.84 10.23
CA LEU A 71 1.27 10.94 8.78
C LEU A 71 0.05 11.52 8.05
N GLN A 72 -1.15 11.08 8.44
CA GLN A 72 -2.38 11.60 7.85
C GLN A 72 -2.63 13.06 8.20
N SER A 73 -2.38 13.48 9.46
CA SER A 73 -2.62 14.85 9.91
C SER A 73 -1.58 15.84 9.36
N SER A 74 -0.32 15.43 9.28
CA SER A 74 0.78 16.32 8.84
C SER A 74 0.97 16.36 7.34
N PHE A 75 0.88 15.19 6.68
CA PHE A 75 1.23 15.05 5.25
C PHE A 75 0.06 14.60 4.36
N GLY A 76 -1.10 14.26 4.94
CA GLY A 76 -2.23 13.69 4.19
C GLY A 76 -1.93 12.32 3.60
N LEU A 77 -1.01 11.55 4.22
CA LEU A 77 -0.54 10.23 3.78
C LEU A 77 -1.17 9.13 4.62
N ASP A 78 -1.63 8.09 3.95
CA ASP A 78 -2.09 6.86 4.59
C ASP A 78 -0.91 5.90 4.78
N LEU A 79 -0.88 5.17 5.90
CA LEU A 79 0.08 4.10 6.15
C LEU A 79 -0.64 2.76 6.13
N ARG A 80 -0.08 1.79 5.43
CA ARG A 80 -0.52 0.40 5.46
C ARG A 80 0.65 -0.51 5.76
N LEU A 81 0.57 -1.22 6.88
CA LEU A 81 1.52 -2.26 7.29
C LEU A 81 0.87 -3.63 7.16
N VAL A 82 1.55 -4.54 6.48
CA VAL A 82 1.14 -5.95 6.35
C VAL A 82 2.27 -6.83 6.86
N VAL A 83 2.01 -7.59 7.93
CA VAL A 83 2.89 -8.67 8.38
C VAL A 83 2.30 -9.98 7.92
N ALA A 84 2.96 -10.59 6.95
CA ALA A 84 2.48 -11.79 6.25
C ALA A 84 3.12 -13.06 6.82
N THR A 85 2.40 -14.17 6.73
CA THR A 85 2.89 -15.54 7.00
C THR A 85 3.28 -16.26 5.72
N ASP A 86 2.94 -15.68 4.57
CA ASP A 86 3.19 -16.21 3.23
C ASP A 86 3.90 -15.16 2.38
N PRO A 87 4.50 -15.52 1.23
CA PRO A 87 5.17 -14.58 0.35
C PRO A 87 4.27 -13.40 -0.02
N LEU A 88 4.85 -12.20 0.06
CA LEU A 88 4.12 -10.95 -0.14
C LEU A 88 3.54 -10.85 -1.56
N PRO A 89 2.23 -10.64 -1.73
CA PRO A 89 1.65 -10.38 -3.03
C PRO A 89 2.06 -8.98 -3.51
N ARG A 90 1.91 -8.73 -4.81
CA ARG A 90 2.09 -7.36 -5.32
C ARG A 90 1.07 -6.43 -4.69
N PRO A 91 1.48 -5.35 -4.03
CA PRO A 91 0.55 -4.45 -3.36
C PRO A 91 -0.25 -3.65 -4.37
N VAL A 92 -1.53 -3.52 -4.12
CA VAL A 92 -2.36 -2.50 -4.75
C VAL A 92 -2.28 -1.26 -3.88
N VAL A 93 -1.54 -0.26 -4.33
CA VAL A 93 -1.23 0.93 -3.53
C VAL A 93 -1.99 2.13 -4.08
N GLY A 94 -2.61 2.88 -3.20
CA GLY A 94 -3.21 4.18 -3.52
C GLY A 94 -2.13 5.26 -3.76
N THR A 95 -2.50 6.34 -4.43
CA THR A 95 -1.59 7.45 -4.76
C THR A 95 -1.07 8.23 -3.55
N LYS A 96 -1.63 7.99 -2.36
CA LYS A 96 -1.27 8.64 -1.08
C LYS A 96 -0.91 7.63 0.00
N THR A 97 -0.75 6.35 -0.32
CA THR A 97 -0.56 5.30 0.66
C THR A 97 0.90 4.84 0.67
N ILE A 98 1.56 4.96 1.82
CA ILE A 98 2.82 4.29 2.12
C ILE A 98 2.48 2.85 2.45
N HIS A 99 3.01 1.90 1.68
CA HIS A 99 2.80 0.48 1.90
C HIS A 99 4.10 -0.17 2.39
N ILE A 100 4.01 -0.91 3.49
CA ILE A 100 5.10 -1.70 4.05
C ILE A 100 4.57 -3.12 4.23
N GLY A 101 5.14 -4.06 3.50
CA GLY A 101 4.90 -5.49 3.65
C GLY A 101 6.13 -6.16 4.25
N ILE A 102 5.95 -7.01 5.24
CA ILE A 102 7.02 -7.80 5.86
C ILE A 102 6.62 -9.26 5.87
N TYR A 103 7.52 -10.12 5.41
CA TYR A 103 7.40 -11.57 5.47
C TYR A 103 8.60 -12.12 6.23
N PRO A 104 8.49 -12.30 7.58
CA PRO A 104 9.62 -12.63 8.43
C PRO A 104 10.26 -13.98 8.13
N GLU A 105 9.46 -15.01 7.78
CA GLU A 105 9.98 -16.35 7.47
C GLU A 105 10.82 -16.39 6.20
N GLY A 106 10.58 -15.49 5.27
CA GLY A 106 11.32 -15.38 4.03
C GLY A 106 12.32 -14.21 4.01
N GLU A 107 12.53 -13.54 5.17
CA GLU A 107 13.44 -12.40 5.30
C GLU A 107 13.21 -11.34 4.21
N ALA A 108 11.92 -11.09 3.90
CA ALA A 108 11.53 -10.23 2.79
C ALA A 108 10.75 -9.01 3.27
N VAL A 109 11.12 -7.86 2.71
CA VAL A 109 10.43 -6.59 2.92
C VAL A 109 10.04 -5.99 1.58
N GLN A 110 8.87 -5.40 1.53
CA GLN A 110 8.38 -4.66 0.39
C GLN A 110 7.92 -3.27 0.86
N ILE A 111 8.56 -2.23 0.35
CA ILE A 111 8.20 -0.85 0.66
C ILE A 111 7.82 -0.15 -0.63
N VAL A 112 6.60 0.39 -0.68
CA VAL A 112 6.12 1.16 -1.81
C VAL A 112 5.71 2.54 -1.31
N LEU A 113 6.37 3.55 -1.80
CA LEU A 113 6.11 4.94 -1.48
C LEU A 113 5.22 5.59 -2.56
N PRO A 114 4.32 6.52 -2.17
CA PRO A 114 3.62 7.34 -3.15
C PRO A 114 4.59 8.14 -4.01
N PRO A 115 4.27 8.43 -5.29
CA PRO A 115 5.19 9.13 -6.19
C PRO A 115 5.69 10.49 -5.69
N LEU A 116 4.87 11.21 -4.92
CA LEU A 116 5.28 12.49 -4.32
C LEU A 116 6.28 12.27 -3.19
N VAL A 117 6.07 11.25 -2.35
CA VAL A 117 6.99 10.89 -1.26
C VAL A 117 8.31 10.36 -1.83
N GLU A 118 8.25 9.49 -2.84
CA GLU A 118 9.45 8.99 -3.51
C GLU A 118 10.29 10.12 -4.13
N ARG A 119 9.63 11.14 -4.67
CA ARG A 119 10.33 12.33 -5.19
C ARG A 119 10.93 13.19 -4.09
N ALA A 120 10.23 13.36 -2.95
CA ALA A 120 10.71 14.16 -1.82
C ALA A 120 11.88 13.47 -1.09
N LEU A 121 11.81 12.15 -0.88
CA LEU A 121 12.84 11.40 -0.16
C LEU A 121 13.97 10.87 -1.07
N GLY A 122 13.79 10.97 -2.38
CA GLY A 122 14.72 10.45 -3.38
C GLY A 122 14.45 8.98 -3.75
N GLN A 123 14.71 8.65 -5.02
CA GLN A 123 14.43 7.32 -5.60
C GLN A 123 15.21 6.17 -4.94
N GLY A 124 16.33 6.46 -4.28
CA GLY A 124 17.16 5.45 -3.57
C GLY A 124 16.64 5.09 -2.19
N PHE A 125 15.79 5.91 -1.57
CA PHE A 125 15.41 5.73 -0.18
C PHE A 125 14.58 4.45 0.07
N ALA A 126 13.54 4.22 -0.73
CA ALA A 126 12.73 3.02 -0.62
C ALA A 126 13.57 1.75 -0.88
N ARG A 127 14.47 1.81 -1.86
CA ARG A 127 15.37 0.69 -2.17
C ARG A 127 16.34 0.42 -1.03
N TYR A 128 16.97 1.45 -0.47
CA TYR A 128 17.82 1.31 0.72
C TYR A 128 17.09 0.63 1.88
N LEU A 129 15.85 1.05 2.16
CA LEU A 129 15.06 0.43 3.21
C LEU A 129 14.75 -1.05 2.93
N GLN A 130 14.54 -1.44 1.67
CA GLN A 130 14.24 -2.81 1.30
C GLN A 130 15.47 -3.73 1.25
N GLU A 131 16.59 -3.23 0.72
CA GLU A 131 17.75 -4.06 0.37
C GLU A 131 18.85 -4.04 1.44
N GLU A 132 18.98 -2.97 2.24
CA GLU A 132 20.11 -2.79 3.15
C GLU A 132 19.68 -2.62 4.61
N HIS A 133 18.58 -1.90 4.85
CA HIS A 133 18.20 -1.53 6.23
C HIS A 133 17.87 -2.73 7.10
N PHE A 134 17.21 -3.76 6.54
CA PHE A 134 16.74 -4.91 7.30
C PHE A 134 17.79 -6.02 7.48
N ASP A 135 18.87 -6.04 6.75
CA ASP A 135 19.89 -7.09 6.81
C ASP A 135 20.38 -7.41 8.23
N PRO A 136 20.81 -6.42 9.07
CA PRO A 136 21.27 -6.70 10.42
C PRO A 136 20.16 -7.24 11.34
N TYR A 137 18.89 -6.88 11.07
CA TYR A 137 17.75 -7.31 11.87
C TYR A 137 17.29 -8.73 11.51
N TRP A 138 17.46 -9.16 10.27
CA TRP A 138 17.25 -10.55 9.87
C TRP A 138 18.24 -11.48 10.56
N MET A 139 19.51 -11.12 10.57
CA MET A 139 20.57 -11.92 11.22
C MET A 139 20.38 -12.04 12.74
N SER A 140 19.81 -11.03 13.40
CA SER A 140 19.55 -11.04 14.83
C SER A 140 18.18 -11.59 15.21
N GLY A 141 17.26 -11.74 14.25
CA GLY A 141 15.87 -12.11 14.47
C GLY A 141 14.99 -10.97 15.02
N ASP A 142 15.50 -9.72 15.07
CA ASP A 142 14.86 -8.56 15.67
C ASP A 142 14.17 -7.67 14.59
N TRP A 143 13.51 -8.28 13.62
CA TRP A 143 12.90 -7.58 12.50
C TRP A 143 11.86 -6.52 12.95
N GLU A 144 11.18 -6.72 14.08
CA GLU A 144 10.24 -5.75 14.66
C GLU A 144 10.94 -4.45 15.04
N ARG A 145 12.16 -4.53 15.53
CA ARG A 145 12.99 -3.36 15.79
C ARG A 145 13.39 -2.68 14.48
N GLY A 146 13.78 -3.47 13.48
CA GLY A 146 14.05 -2.95 12.13
C GLY A 146 12.85 -2.21 11.54
N LEU A 147 11.64 -2.74 11.72
CA LEU A 147 10.40 -2.05 11.32
C LEU A 147 10.24 -0.72 12.05
N GLY A 148 10.42 -0.69 13.37
CA GLY A 148 10.31 0.54 14.16
C GLY A 148 11.28 1.62 13.69
N GLU A 149 12.54 1.24 13.42
CA GLU A 149 13.55 2.16 12.92
C GLU A 149 13.29 2.63 11.48
N ALA A 150 12.77 1.76 10.60
CA ALA A 150 12.37 2.13 9.24
C ALA A 150 11.22 3.16 9.26
N LEU A 151 10.21 2.93 10.10
CA LEU A 151 9.10 3.87 10.28
C LEU A 151 9.56 5.23 10.83
N SER A 152 10.47 5.20 11.81
CA SER A 152 11.07 6.42 12.37
C SER A 152 11.88 7.20 11.33
N ARG A 153 12.62 6.51 10.46
CA ARG A 153 13.34 7.15 9.35
C ARG A 153 12.41 7.79 8.34
N ILE A 154 11.36 7.06 7.92
CA ILE A 154 10.35 7.62 6.99
C ILE A 154 9.77 8.91 7.58
N TRP A 155 9.39 8.90 8.85
CA TRP A 155 8.87 10.07 9.53
C TRP A 155 9.87 11.24 9.57
N SER A 156 11.12 10.95 9.97
CA SER A 156 12.19 11.94 10.09
C SER A 156 12.51 12.60 8.76
N GLU A 157 12.65 11.80 7.69
CA GLU A 157 12.95 12.32 6.36
C GLU A 157 11.81 13.17 5.78
N LEU A 158 10.55 12.75 5.99
CA LEU A 158 9.40 13.56 5.59
C LEU A 158 9.36 14.91 6.32
N ASN A 159 9.63 14.89 7.63
CA ASN A 159 9.62 16.11 8.43
C ASN A 159 10.77 17.05 8.05
N ASN A 160 11.95 16.52 7.71
CA ASN A 160 13.10 17.31 7.25
C ASN A 160 12.85 17.92 5.87
N SER A 161 12.17 17.19 4.98
CA SER A 161 11.86 17.69 3.63
C SER A 161 10.86 18.84 3.63
N GLU A 162 9.98 18.94 4.62
CA GLU A 162 9.10 20.10 4.81
C GLU A 162 9.88 21.35 5.29
N GLY A 163 10.79 21.17 6.24
CA GLY A 163 11.61 22.29 6.76
C GLY A 163 12.46 22.97 5.69
N GLU A 164 13.01 22.19 4.75
CA GLU A 164 13.79 22.74 3.63
C GLU A 164 12.92 23.54 2.65
N TYR A 165 11.64 23.17 2.51
CA TYR A 165 10.70 23.87 1.64
C TYR A 165 10.18 25.19 2.25
N GLU A 166 10.02 25.27 3.57
CA GLU A 166 9.62 26.48 4.28
C GLU A 166 10.74 27.51 4.31
N ASP A 167 12.00 27.11 4.51
CA ASP A 167 13.17 28.00 4.46
C ASP A 167 13.35 28.62 3.07
N TRP A 168 13.07 27.88 2.00
CA TRP A 168 13.13 28.40 0.63
C TRP A 168 12.08 29.51 0.36
N HIS A 169 10.88 29.38 0.95
CA HIS A 169 9.81 30.38 0.78
C HIS A 169 9.78 31.47 1.84
N GLY A 170 10.45 31.27 2.98
CA GLY A 170 10.47 32.22 4.10
C GLY A 170 11.52 33.32 3.96
N THR A 171 12.64 33.05 3.33
CA THR A 171 13.65 34.04 3.01
C THR A 171 13.37 34.57 1.62
N GLY A 172 12.81 35.78 1.56
CA GLY A 172 12.54 36.52 0.32
C GLY A 172 13.77 36.91 -0.52
N ASP A 173 14.87 36.19 -0.36
CA ASP A 173 16.05 36.29 -1.20
C ASP A 173 15.87 35.45 -2.45
N ARG A 174 15.32 36.10 -3.47
CA ARG A 174 15.41 35.61 -4.84
C ARG A 174 16.88 35.32 -5.13
N PRO A 175 17.27 34.12 -5.60
CA PRO A 175 18.64 33.85 -6.00
C PRO A 175 19.07 34.92 -6.97
N PRO A 176 20.33 35.44 -6.87
CA PRO A 176 20.80 36.49 -7.76
C PRO A 176 20.57 36.04 -9.19
N GLY A 177 19.70 36.76 -9.86
CA GLY A 177 19.32 36.44 -11.22
C GLY A 177 20.59 36.31 -12.05
N ASN A 178 20.69 35.26 -12.78
CA ASN A 178 21.73 35.02 -13.77
C ASN A 178 21.52 36.00 -14.93
N ASP A 179 21.83 37.27 -14.69
CA ASP A 179 21.78 38.40 -15.67
C ASP A 179 22.84 38.27 -16.76
N THR A 180 23.55 37.13 -16.83
CA THR A 180 24.67 36.93 -17.77
C THR A 180 24.24 36.65 -19.21
N TYR A 181 22.95 36.47 -19.47
CA TYR A 181 22.46 36.20 -20.84
C TYR A 181 21.78 37.40 -21.56
N ARG A 182 21.82 38.62 -20.97
CA ARG A 182 21.25 39.80 -21.60
C ARG A 182 22.33 40.76 -22.05
N GLY A 183 23.21 40.34 -22.96
CA GLY A 183 24.23 41.26 -23.42
C GLY A 183 25.20 40.72 -24.44
N LYS A 184 24.76 40.17 -25.53
CA LYS A 184 25.58 40.08 -26.76
C LYS A 184 24.76 39.78 -28.01
N VAL A 185 23.83 40.66 -28.30
CA VAL A 185 23.46 40.85 -29.73
C VAL A 185 24.22 42.10 -30.17
N ARG A 186 25.45 41.90 -30.59
CA ARG A 186 26.24 42.92 -31.26
C ARG A 186 25.74 43.01 -32.72
N ASN A 187 25.18 44.14 -33.04
CA ASN A 187 25.02 44.59 -34.42
C ASN A 187 26.36 44.54 -35.16
N GLU A 188 26.51 43.60 -36.07
CA GLU A 188 27.53 43.69 -37.12
C GLU A 188 26.81 43.47 -38.43
N GLY A 189 26.78 44.52 -39.20
CA GLY A 189 26.46 44.39 -40.59
C GLY A 189 25.63 45.50 -41.17
N LEU A 190 26.26 46.64 -41.42
CA LEU A 190 25.90 47.53 -42.50
C LEU A 190 27.08 48.46 -42.78
N VAL A 191 27.98 48.07 -43.68
CA VAL A 191 28.72 48.99 -44.55
C VAL A 191 29.05 48.26 -45.87
N GLN A 192 28.51 48.85 -46.96
CA GLN A 192 28.81 48.76 -48.41
C GLN A 192 28.35 47.47 -49.11
#